data_add4a9fcd8c54dd4bf0d8228695ce57d
#
_entry.id   add4a9fcd8c54dd4bf0d8228695ce57d
#
_cell.length_a   1.000
_cell.length_b   1.000
_cell.length_c   1.000
_cell.angle_alpha   90.00
_cell.angle_beta   90.00
_cell.angle_gamma   90.00
#
_symmetry.space_group_name_H-M   'P 1'
#
loop_
_entity.id
_entity.type
_entity.pdbx_description
1 polymer ?
#
loop_
_entity_poly.entity_id
_entity_poly.type
_entity_poly.pdbx_seq_one_letter_code
_entity_poly.pdbx_strand_id
1 'polypeptide(L)'
;MEETKTKMEIIENVDVEDIGWECEEAENHCQSVGDLEENILSCLIQKPELMKELILTEDDFYTRKRLFKYFKAFYDIYGTIDYVLMCHKCKKGNVYELRKAFDNLILLCFPTIKNFKLYQEELLKYNKEHQKELKEQQQKDEILKLSLKLSHDEITLKEYFEEIKKMEEEFAKCIL
;
A
#
# COMPACT_ATOMS: atom_id res chain seq x y z
N MET A 1 22.24 15.29 0.63
CA MET A 1 21.53 16.59 0.88
C MET A 1 20.17 16.66 0.21
N GLU A 2 20.02 16.24 -1.03
CA GLU A 2 18.74 16.25 -1.77
C GLU A 2 17.71 15.30 -1.15
N GLU A 3 18.11 14.08 -0.82
CA GLU A 3 17.24 13.09 -0.17
C GLU A 3 16.70 13.57 1.19
N THR A 4 17.52 14.22 2.01
CA THR A 4 17.09 14.79 3.30
C THR A 4 16.08 15.92 3.10
N LYS A 5 16.23 16.73 2.04
CA LYS A 5 15.30 17.78 1.69
C LYS A 5 13.95 17.21 1.29
N THR A 6 13.94 16.17 0.45
CA THR A 6 12.71 15.47 0.04
C THR A 6 11.98 14.86 1.24
N LYS A 7 12.71 14.22 2.18
CA LYS A 7 12.12 13.67 3.41
C LYS A 7 11.52 14.76 4.30
N MET A 8 12.18 15.91 4.41
CA MET A 8 11.62 17.05 5.16
C MET A 8 10.36 17.60 4.50
N GLU A 9 10.31 17.68 3.17
CA GLU A 9 9.11 18.10 2.44
C GLU A 9 7.92 17.16 2.69
N ILE A 10 8.14 15.85 2.77
CA ILE A 10 7.10 14.87 3.12
C ILE A 10 6.57 15.15 4.53
N ILE A 11 7.48 15.37 5.51
CA ILE A 11 7.10 15.62 6.91
C ILE A 11 6.29 16.91 7.07
N GLU A 12 6.67 17.98 6.37
CA GLU A 12 6.04 19.28 6.49
C GLU A 12 4.69 19.40 5.76
N ASN A 13 4.44 18.55 4.79
CA ASN A 13 3.27 18.64 3.90
C ASN A 13 2.21 17.55 4.13
N VAL A 14 2.36 16.68 5.13
CA VAL A 14 1.35 15.70 5.48
C VAL A 14 0.06 16.41 5.94
N ASP A 15 -1.10 15.96 5.46
CA ASP A 15 -2.41 16.48 5.88
C ASP A 15 -3.18 15.42 6.69
N VAL A 16 -4.25 15.85 7.36
CA VAL A 16 -5.15 14.96 8.09
C VAL A 16 -5.79 13.94 7.17
N GLU A 17 -6.11 14.35 5.93
CA GLU A 17 -6.63 13.47 4.88
C GLU A 17 -5.66 12.35 4.52
N ASP A 18 -4.34 12.59 4.61
CA ASP A 18 -3.30 11.57 4.39
C ASP A 18 -3.27 10.50 5.49
N ILE A 19 -3.80 10.82 6.68
CA ILE A 19 -3.92 9.92 7.83
C ILE A 19 -5.32 9.28 7.88
N GLY A 20 -6.30 9.93 7.25
CA GLY A 20 -7.70 9.50 7.16
C GLY A 20 -7.95 8.35 6.18
N TRP A 21 -9.19 7.92 6.09
CA TRP A 21 -9.64 6.87 5.19
C TRP A 21 -9.69 7.37 3.74
N GLU A 22 -8.83 6.87 2.87
CA GLU A 22 -8.85 7.19 1.42
C GLU A 22 -9.69 6.19 0.58
N CYS A 23 -10.53 5.35 1.19
CA CYS A 23 -11.26 4.32 0.45
C CYS A 23 -12.73 4.64 0.26
N GLU A 24 -13.09 5.38 -0.81
CA GLU A 24 -14.47 5.46 -1.31
C GLU A 24 -14.83 4.32 -2.30
N GLU A 25 -13.87 3.56 -2.84
CA GLU A 25 -14.11 2.63 -3.97
C GLU A 25 -13.98 1.13 -3.67
N ALA A 26 -13.70 0.70 -2.45
CA ALA A 26 -13.45 -0.71 -2.17
C ALA A 26 -14.23 -1.25 -0.96
N GLU A 27 -15.56 -1.14 -1.02
CA GLU A 27 -16.44 -1.47 0.12
C GLU A 27 -16.40 -2.92 0.63
N ASN A 28 -15.77 -3.89 -0.05
CA ASN A 28 -15.80 -5.29 0.41
C ASN A 28 -14.44 -6.03 0.47
N HIS A 29 -13.36 -5.53 -0.15
CA HIS A 29 -12.04 -6.17 -0.11
C HIS A 29 -11.00 -5.39 0.70
N CYS A 30 -11.19 -4.11 0.87
CA CYS A 30 -10.23 -3.20 1.50
C CYS A 30 -10.21 -3.25 3.04
N GLN A 31 -11.28 -3.70 3.68
CA GLN A 31 -11.38 -3.62 5.15
C GLN A 31 -10.31 -4.48 5.84
N SER A 32 -10.09 -5.71 5.37
CA SER A 32 -9.07 -6.60 5.95
C SER A 32 -7.62 -6.15 5.69
N VAL A 33 -7.37 -5.48 4.57
CA VAL A 33 -6.03 -4.95 4.22
C VAL A 33 -5.73 -3.67 4.96
N GLY A 34 -6.69 -2.75 4.98
CA GLY A 34 -6.60 -1.53 5.78
C GLY A 34 -6.32 -1.84 7.25
N ASP A 35 -6.99 -2.83 7.81
CA ASP A 35 -6.77 -3.29 9.19
C ASP A 35 -5.34 -3.81 9.41
N LEU A 36 -4.76 -4.55 8.44
CA LEU A 36 -3.37 -5.03 8.52
C LEU A 36 -2.37 -3.89 8.44
N GLU A 37 -2.56 -2.98 7.49
CA GLU A 37 -1.72 -1.78 7.34
C GLU A 37 -1.77 -0.91 8.61
N GLU A 38 -2.96 -0.68 9.16
CA GLU A 38 -3.16 0.07 10.39
C GLU A 38 -2.52 -0.61 11.60
N ASN A 39 -2.63 -1.92 11.74
CA ASN A 39 -1.98 -2.67 12.81
C ASN A 39 -0.45 -2.59 12.71
N ILE A 40 0.12 -2.62 11.51
CA ILE A 40 1.57 -2.42 11.29
C ILE A 40 1.98 -1.01 11.74
N LEU A 41 1.27 0.02 11.30
CA LEU A 41 1.53 1.40 11.66
C LEU A 41 1.32 1.66 13.16
N SER A 42 0.29 1.05 13.76
CA SER A 42 0.06 1.06 15.20
C SER A 42 1.23 0.45 15.98
N CYS A 43 1.79 -0.65 15.50
CA CYS A 43 2.99 -1.24 16.10
C CYS A 43 4.20 -0.29 16.02
N LEU A 44 4.40 0.37 14.89
CA LEU A 44 5.54 1.27 14.66
C LEU A 44 5.47 2.54 15.51
N ILE A 45 4.28 3.12 15.70
CA ILE A 45 4.12 4.33 16.52
C ILE A 45 4.29 4.04 18.01
N GLN A 46 3.87 2.85 18.47
CA GLN A 46 4.01 2.45 19.86
C GLN A 46 5.42 1.93 20.19
N LYS A 47 6.10 1.32 19.21
CA LYS A 47 7.45 0.76 19.34
C LYS A 47 8.30 1.09 18.11
N PRO A 48 8.86 2.30 18.04
CA PRO A 48 9.66 2.76 16.90
C PRO A 48 10.84 1.85 16.55
N GLU A 49 11.37 1.12 17.55
CA GLU A 49 12.45 0.16 17.32
C GLU A 49 12.08 -0.98 16.37
N LEU A 50 10.78 -1.26 16.17
CA LEU A 50 10.30 -2.25 15.20
C LEU A 50 10.57 -1.84 13.74
N MET A 51 10.91 -0.59 13.48
CA MET A 51 11.38 -0.16 12.14
C MET A 51 12.61 -0.96 11.67
N LYS A 52 13.41 -1.50 12.60
CA LYS A 52 14.56 -2.36 12.27
C LYS A 52 14.16 -3.77 11.81
N GLU A 53 12.95 -4.20 12.16
CA GLU A 53 12.36 -5.50 11.79
C GLU A 53 11.40 -5.37 10.60
N LEU A 54 11.31 -4.17 10.01
CA LEU A 54 10.42 -3.89 8.90
C LEU A 54 10.99 -4.47 7.61
N ILE A 55 10.22 -5.34 6.95
CA ILE A 55 10.56 -5.94 5.65
C ILE A 55 9.72 -5.37 4.51
N LEU A 56 8.68 -4.60 4.83
CA LEU A 56 7.77 -3.98 3.88
C LEU A 56 8.37 -2.72 3.26
N THR A 57 7.95 -2.45 2.05
CA THR A 57 8.24 -1.22 1.31
C THR A 57 6.98 -0.37 1.19
N GLU A 58 7.09 0.83 0.64
CA GLU A 58 5.93 1.68 0.39
C GLU A 58 4.94 1.10 -0.64
N ASP A 59 5.42 0.22 -1.52
CA ASP A 59 4.59 -0.41 -2.55
C ASP A 59 3.76 -1.59 -2.01
N ASP A 60 4.04 -2.01 -0.79
CA ASP A 60 3.25 -3.03 -0.09
C ASP A 60 2.01 -2.45 0.61
N PHE A 61 1.89 -1.12 0.69
CA PHE A 61 0.76 -0.40 1.28
C PHE A 61 -0.16 0.14 0.18
N TYR A 62 -1.45 -0.19 0.26
CA TYR A 62 -2.48 0.31 -0.66
C TYR A 62 -3.20 1.53 -0.11
N THR A 63 -3.78 1.38 1.09
CA THR A 63 -4.66 2.41 1.68
C THR A 63 -3.89 3.40 2.53
N ARG A 64 -2.76 2.99 3.12
CA ARG A 64 -1.97 3.81 4.06
C ARG A 64 -0.55 4.14 3.55
N LYS A 65 -0.36 4.08 2.23
CA LYS A 65 0.95 4.34 1.60
C LYS A 65 1.55 5.69 1.99
N ARG A 66 0.75 6.75 2.01
CA ARG A 66 1.22 8.10 2.38
C ARG A 66 1.61 8.17 3.84
N LEU A 67 0.81 7.60 4.74
CA LEU A 67 1.11 7.56 6.16
C LEU A 67 2.37 6.74 6.43
N PHE A 68 2.55 5.61 5.76
CA PHE A 68 3.77 4.83 5.85
C PHE A 68 5.01 5.61 5.39
N LYS A 69 4.94 6.32 4.25
CA LYS A 69 6.00 7.22 3.79
C LYS A 69 6.36 8.27 4.83
N TYR A 70 5.35 8.85 5.47
CA TYR A 70 5.53 9.83 6.53
C TYR A 70 6.26 9.25 7.73
N PHE A 71 5.85 8.08 8.21
CA PHE A 71 6.52 7.37 9.30
C PHE A 71 7.98 7.06 8.97
N LYS A 72 8.22 6.52 7.77
CA LYS A 72 9.56 6.19 7.31
C LYS A 72 10.46 7.43 7.20
N ALA A 73 9.98 8.50 6.57
CA ALA A 73 10.73 9.74 6.44
C ALA A 73 11.05 10.34 7.82
N PHE A 74 10.10 10.28 8.74
CA PHE A 74 10.28 10.80 10.09
C PHE A 74 11.32 9.98 10.87
N TYR A 75 11.22 8.65 10.82
CA TYR A 75 12.18 7.76 11.45
C TYR A 75 13.60 7.94 10.89
N ASP A 76 13.74 8.07 9.57
CA ASP A 76 15.02 8.26 8.91
C ASP A 76 15.74 9.57 9.34
N ILE A 77 14.97 10.61 9.67
CA ILE A 77 15.52 11.91 10.10
C ILE A 77 15.75 11.97 11.60
N TYR A 78 14.80 11.48 12.40
CA TYR A 78 14.80 11.67 13.85
C TYR A 78 15.19 10.40 14.65
N GLY A 79 15.29 9.24 13.99
CA GLY A 79 15.63 7.96 14.63
C GLY A 79 14.52 7.39 15.54
N THR A 80 13.34 7.99 15.51
CA THR A 80 12.18 7.59 16.31
C THR A 80 10.89 7.95 15.59
N ILE A 81 9.76 7.37 16.03
CA ILE A 81 8.42 7.76 15.63
C ILE A 81 7.73 8.32 16.88
N ASP A 82 7.76 9.64 17.04
CA ASP A 82 7.10 10.36 18.11
C ASP A 82 5.95 11.17 17.52
N TYR A 83 4.71 10.70 17.71
CA TYR A 83 3.54 11.29 17.09
C TYR A 83 3.27 12.72 17.57
N VAL A 84 3.67 13.08 18.79
CA VAL A 84 3.54 14.47 19.28
C VAL A 84 4.49 15.38 18.50
N LEU A 85 5.74 14.94 18.32
CA LEU A 85 6.71 15.67 17.51
C LEU A 85 6.29 15.69 16.03
N MET A 86 5.73 14.60 15.51
CA MET A 86 5.19 14.52 14.15
C MET A 86 4.10 15.58 13.93
N CYS A 87 3.13 15.68 14.84
CA CYS A 87 2.09 16.72 14.77
C CYS A 87 2.67 18.15 14.78
N HIS A 88 3.71 18.39 15.57
CA HIS A 88 4.36 19.71 15.65
C HIS A 88 5.18 20.08 14.40
N LYS A 89 5.66 19.09 13.65
CA LYS A 89 6.45 19.31 12.43
C LYS A 89 5.58 19.48 11.18
N CYS A 90 4.34 19.02 11.23
CA CYS A 90 3.38 19.20 10.16
C CYS A 90 2.98 20.68 10.05
N LYS A 91 3.10 21.27 8.86
CA LYS A 91 2.78 22.69 8.60
C LYS A 91 1.37 22.89 8.06
N LYS A 92 0.79 21.86 7.44
CA LYS A 92 -0.50 21.97 6.74
C LYS A 92 -1.68 21.44 7.54
N GLY A 93 -1.47 20.47 8.39
CA GLY A 93 -2.56 19.81 9.11
C GLY A 93 -2.98 20.53 10.37
N ASN A 94 -4.23 20.34 10.77
CA ASN A 94 -4.70 20.71 12.09
C ASN A 94 -4.07 19.77 13.13
N VAL A 95 -3.19 20.31 13.97
CA VAL A 95 -2.46 19.54 15.00
C VAL A 95 -3.39 18.72 15.89
N TYR A 96 -4.57 19.23 16.21
CA TYR A 96 -5.56 18.53 17.04
C TYR A 96 -6.15 17.29 16.33
N GLU A 97 -6.52 17.44 15.07
CA GLU A 97 -7.09 16.34 14.27
C GLU A 97 -6.04 15.27 13.97
N LEU A 98 -4.82 15.69 13.62
CA LEU A 98 -3.68 14.77 13.45
C LEU A 98 -3.44 13.95 14.73
N ARG A 99 -3.42 14.63 15.89
CA ARG A 99 -3.25 13.96 17.17
C ARG A 99 -4.36 12.94 17.44
N LYS A 100 -5.61 13.31 17.19
CA LYS A 100 -6.76 12.41 17.36
C LYS A 100 -6.66 11.18 16.43
N ALA A 101 -6.20 11.36 15.18
CA ALA A 101 -5.99 10.26 14.25
C ALA A 101 -4.89 9.29 14.74
N PHE A 102 -3.78 9.81 15.25
CA PHE A 102 -2.73 9.00 15.86
C PHE A 102 -3.17 8.31 17.15
N ASP A 103 -3.94 8.97 18.01
CA ASP A 103 -4.50 8.38 19.23
C ASP A 103 -5.40 7.18 18.88
N ASN A 104 -6.21 7.27 17.82
CA ASN A 104 -7.02 6.17 17.34
C ASN A 104 -6.14 5.01 16.82
N LEU A 105 -5.10 5.31 16.06
CA LEU A 105 -4.17 4.32 15.53
C LEU A 105 -3.44 3.55 16.65
N ILE A 106 -3.01 4.24 17.71
CA ILE A 106 -2.33 3.63 18.87
C ILE A 106 -3.19 2.58 19.56
N LEU A 107 -4.50 2.73 19.55
CA LEU A 107 -5.42 1.83 20.26
C LEU A 107 -5.71 0.52 19.51
N LEU A 108 -5.27 0.36 18.26
CA LEU A 108 -5.68 -0.77 17.42
C LEU A 108 -5.04 -2.10 17.81
N CYS A 109 -3.80 -2.13 18.31
CA CYS A 109 -3.15 -3.39 18.64
C CYS A 109 -2.16 -3.30 19.80
N PHE A 110 -1.80 -4.47 20.35
CA PHE A 110 -0.66 -4.60 21.27
C PHE A 110 0.62 -4.93 20.49
N PRO A 111 1.61 -4.02 20.46
CA PRO A 111 2.81 -4.20 19.66
C PRO A 111 3.75 -5.22 20.31
N THR A 112 3.86 -6.37 19.70
CA THR A 112 4.90 -7.37 19.98
C THR A 112 5.66 -7.65 18.68
N ILE A 113 6.93 -8.06 18.78
CA ILE A 113 7.71 -8.48 17.60
C ILE A 113 6.98 -9.60 16.85
N LYS A 114 6.35 -10.54 17.58
CA LYS A 114 5.62 -11.65 16.98
C LYS A 114 4.42 -11.17 16.17
N ASN A 115 3.59 -10.30 16.74
CA ASN A 115 2.41 -9.77 16.04
C ASN A 115 2.83 -8.92 14.84
N PHE A 116 3.86 -8.10 14.99
CA PHE A 116 4.37 -7.26 13.92
C PHE A 116 4.86 -8.07 12.71
N LYS A 117 5.60 -9.17 12.96
CA LYS A 117 6.01 -10.09 11.89
C LYS A 117 4.83 -10.77 11.22
N LEU A 118 3.87 -11.24 12.02
CA LEU A 118 2.65 -11.85 11.49
C LEU A 118 1.86 -10.90 10.58
N TYR A 119 1.65 -9.65 10.99
CA TYR A 119 0.95 -8.66 10.18
C TYR A 119 1.67 -8.38 8.85
N GLN A 120 3.00 -8.31 8.86
CA GLN A 120 3.79 -8.14 7.64
C GLN A 120 3.67 -9.36 6.71
N GLU A 121 3.75 -10.57 7.24
CA GLU A 121 3.62 -11.81 6.48
C GLU A 121 2.23 -11.92 5.83
N GLU A 122 1.17 -11.61 6.57
CA GLU A 122 -0.20 -11.64 6.05
C GLU A 122 -0.42 -10.55 4.98
N LEU A 123 0.11 -9.35 5.15
CA LEU A 123 0.02 -8.29 4.15
C LEU A 123 0.75 -8.67 2.85
N LEU A 124 1.96 -9.24 2.93
CA LEU A 124 2.71 -9.71 1.77
C LEU A 124 2.00 -10.86 1.04
N LYS A 125 1.37 -11.76 1.78
CA LYS A 125 0.57 -12.84 1.20
C LYS A 125 -0.63 -12.27 0.45
N TYR A 126 -1.38 -11.37 1.07
CA TYR A 126 -2.48 -10.69 0.44
C TYR A 126 -2.06 -9.97 -0.84
N ASN A 127 -0.97 -9.20 -0.79
CA ASN A 127 -0.46 -8.48 -1.95
C ASN A 127 -0.14 -9.41 -3.13
N LYS A 128 0.44 -10.59 -2.86
CA LYS A 128 0.70 -11.59 -3.90
C LYS A 128 -0.59 -12.15 -4.51
N GLU A 129 -1.57 -12.47 -3.68
CA GLU A 129 -2.87 -12.98 -4.13
C GLU A 129 -3.60 -11.93 -4.98
N HIS A 130 -3.65 -10.69 -4.49
CA HIS A 130 -4.28 -9.60 -5.21
C HIS A 130 -3.60 -9.26 -6.55
N GLN A 131 -2.27 -9.25 -6.60
CA GLN A 131 -1.54 -9.07 -7.86
C GLN A 131 -1.83 -10.18 -8.86
N LYS A 132 -2.01 -11.41 -8.40
CA LYS A 132 -2.41 -12.53 -9.27
C LYS A 132 -3.82 -12.32 -9.83
N GLU A 133 -4.77 -11.95 -8.99
CA GLU A 133 -6.15 -11.66 -9.40
C GLU A 133 -6.22 -10.51 -10.42
N LEU A 134 -5.47 -9.44 -10.20
CA LEU A 134 -5.40 -8.32 -11.14
C LEU A 134 -4.86 -8.74 -12.52
N LYS A 135 -3.82 -9.57 -12.54
CA LYS A 135 -3.27 -10.09 -13.80
C LYS A 135 -4.28 -11.00 -14.52
N GLU A 136 -4.96 -11.87 -13.79
CA GLU A 136 -6.02 -12.72 -14.34
C GLU A 136 -7.17 -11.89 -14.92
N GLN A 137 -7.55 -10.80 -14.24
CA GLN A 137 -8.58 -9.90 -14.74
C GLN A 137 -8.13 -9.15 -16.00
N GLN A 138 -6.91 -8.62 -16.01
CA GLN A 138 -6.33 -7.96 -17.19
C GLN A 138 -6.29 -8.92 -18.40
N GLN A 139 -5.91 -10.17 -18.19
CA GLN A 139 -5.91 -11.18 -19.26
C GLN A 139 -7.33 -11.42 -19.81
N LYS A 140 -8.34 -11.52 -18.94
CA LYS A 140 -9.74 -11.67 -19.37
C LYS A 140 -10.20 -10.48 -20.19
N ASP A 141 -9.86 -9.26 -19.78
CA ASP A 141 -10.23 -8.03 -20.48
C ASP A 141 -9.53 -7.93 -21.85
N GLU A 142 -8.29 -8.38 -21.97
CA GLU A 142 -7.59 -8.43 -23.25
C GLU A 142 -8.17 -9.49 -24.19
N ILE A 143 -8.51 -10.68 -23.69
CA ILE A 143 -9.22 -11.70 -24.47
C ILE A 143 -10.56 -11.18 -24.97
N LEU A 144 -11.32 -10.47 -24.14
CA LEU A 144 -12.58 -9.86 -24.51
C LEU A 144 -12.39 -8.83 -25.64
N LYS A 145 -11.37 -7.96 -25.53
CA LYS A 145 -11.04 -6.98 -26.58
C LYS A 145 -10.68 -7.65 -27.90
N LEU A 146 -9.89 -8.73 -27.87
CA LEU A 146 -9.54 -9.50 -29.08
C LEU A 146 -10.77 -10.18 -29.69
N SER A 147 -11.67 -10.71 -28.86
CA SER A 147 -12.93 -11.32 -29.32
C SER A 147 -13.83 -10.31 -30.01
N LEU A 148 -13.89 -9.06 -29.51
CA LEU A 148 -14.62 -7.98 -30.15
C LEU A 148 -14.00 -7.58 -31.50
N LYS A 149 -12.67 -7.49 -31.61
CA LYS A 149 -11.99 -7.24 -32.89
C LYS A 149 -12.27 -8.32 -33.91
N LEU A 150 -12.27 -9.59 -33.49
CA LEU A 150 -12.61 -10.71 -34.36
C LEU A 150 -14.07 -10.61 -34.84
N SER A 151 -15.01 -10.26 -33.97
CA SER A 151 -16.43 -10.12 -34.30
C SER A 151 -16.73 -8.96 -35.26
N HIS A 152 -15.83 -7.96 -35.32
CA HIS A 152 -15.90 -6.84 -36.24
C HIS A 152 -15.06 -7.02 -37.50
N ASP A 153 -14.54 -8.21 -37.75
CA ASP A 153 -13.66 -8.55 -38.90
C ASP A 153 -12.36 -7.70 -38.96
N GLU A 154 -11.94 -7.12 -37.81
CA GLU A 154 -10.71 -6.32 -37.70
C GLU A 154 -9.46 -7.19 -37.67
N ILE A 155 -9.58 -8.43 -37.21
CA ILE A 155 -8.53 -9.45 -37.18
C ILE A 155 -9.06 -10.77 -37.69
N THR A 156 -8.16 -11.60 -38.23
CA THR A 156 -8.47 -12.96 -38.67
C THR A 156 -8.47 -13.94 -37.50
N LEU A 157 -9.15 -15.07 -37.69
CA LEU A 157 -9.16 -16.17 -36.72
C LEU A 157 -7.74 -16.66 -36.38
N LYS A 158 -6.85 -16.63 -37.37
CA LYS A 158 -5.45 -17.03 -37.17
C LYS A 158 -4.70 -16.06 -36.26
N GLU A 159 -4.83 -14.75 -36.52
CA GLU A 159 -4.23 -13.70 -35.68
C GLU A 159 -4.77 -13.74 -34.26
N TYR A 160 -6.08 -13.97 -34.10
CA TYR A 160 -6.71 -14.13 -32.79
C TYR A 160 -6.06 -15.26 -31.97
N PHE A 161 -5.90 -16.45 -32.55
CA PHE A 161 -5.28 -17.58 -31.84
C PHE A 161 -3.79 -17.38 -31.59
N GLU A 162 -3.06 -16.68 -32.47
CA GLU A 162 -1.65 -16.35 -32.26
C GLU A 162 -1.48 -15.38 -31.08
N GLU A 163 -2.34 -14.36 -30.94
CA GLU A 163 -2.31 -13.43 -29.82
C GLU A 163 -2.71 -14.09 -28.49
N ILE A 164 -3.76 -14.94 -28.47
CA ILE A 164 -4.14 -15.71 -27.28
C ILE A 164 -2.98 -16.57 -26.79
N LYS A 165 -2.35 -17.32 -27.68
CA LYS A 165 -1.22 -18.17 -27.33
C LYS A 165 -0.04 -17.37 -26.74
N LYS A 166 0.26 -16.21 -27.30
CA LYS A 166 1.30 -15.32 -26.80
C LYS A 166 0.99 -14.82 -25.39
N MET A 167 -0.26 -14.40 -25.15
CA MET A 167 -0.70 -13.97 -23.81
C MET A 167 -0.60 -15.09 -22.78
N GLU A 168 -0.99 -16.34 -23.14
CA GLU A 168 -0.87 -17.51 -22.26
C GLU A 168 0.59 -17.81 -21.90
N GLU A 169 1.51 -17.70 -22.87
CA GLU A 169 2.94 -17.89 -22.65
C GLU A 169 3.55 -16.79 -21.75
N GLU A 170 3.12 -15.54 -21.90
CA GLU A 170 3.54 -14.42 -21.07
C GLU A 170 3.01 -14.58 -19.63
N PHE A 171 1.74 -14.96 -19.49
CA PHE A 171 1.12 -15.19 -18.20
C PHE A 171 1.79 -16.34 -17.43
N ALA A 172 2.10 -17.44 -18.11
CA ALA A 172 2.80 -18.58 -17.50
C ALA A 172 4.19 -18.19 -16.95
N LYS A 173 4.91 -17.28 -17.62
CA LYS A 173 6.20 -16.75 -17.13
C LYS A 173 6.11 -15.85 -15.91
N CYS A 174 4.94 -15.23 -15.70
CA CYS A 174 4.74 -14.32 -14.58
C CYS A 174 4.30 -15.00 -13.28
N ILE A 175 3.91 -16.29 -13.34
CA ILE A 175 3.44 -17.07 -12.19
C ILE A 175 4.58 -17.91 -11.57
N LEU A 176 5.67 -18.14 -12.31
CA LEU A 176 6.88 -18.83 -11.84
C LEU A 176 7.84 -17.86 -11.14
#